data_1e2c4fc9c5f2bb535cb6cdc58c5c9a20
#
_entry.id   1e2c4fc9c5f2bb535cb6cdc58c5c9a20
#
_cell.length_a   1.000
_cell.length_b   1.000
_cell.length_c   1.000
_cell.angle_alpha   90.00
_cell.angle_beta   90.00
_cell.angle_gamma   90.00
#
_symmetry.space_group_name_H-M   'P 1'
#
loop_
_entity.id
_entity.type
_entity.pdbx_description
1 polymer ?
#
loop_
_entity_poly.entity_id
_entity_poly.type
_entity_poly.pdbx_seq_one_letter_code
_entity_poly.pdbx_strand_id
1 'polypeptide(L)'
;MRLGVPEPRARRLTEDTAAQAAEQAADPAGLFGPAHLYARHLVTELSAPVGPEPPRFATAGPVLLRLSGVGKRYRRRTVLRDVDLTVRGGQVAAIVGANGCGKSTLLRICAGLTRPDSGTVHRTRRVGYVPQDGGTAGWLTADEHFTLFGAAAGVVSRRARSTGAHLAARLAWHPDPGQHAQQLSGGTRQKLNLVLGELHGPDLLLLDEPYQGFDQGSYLDFWRQVHAWRDAGRAVVVVTHLLHDLDNVDHVLDLGER
;
A
#
# COMPACT_ATOMS: atom_id res chain seq x y z
N MET A 1 11.63 19.47 -26.01
CA MET A 1 12.86 19.02 -25.32
C MET A 1 12.71 17.53 -25.08
N ARG A 2 13.54 16.67 -25.70
CA ARG A 2 13.47 15.21 -25.53
C ARG A 2 14.12 14.86 -24.20
N LEU A 3 13.32 14.38 -23.24
CA LEU A 3 13.75 14.10 -21.87
C LEU A 3 14.40 12.71 -21.69
N GLY A 4 14.78 12.03 -22.79
CA GLY A 4 15.54 10.77 -22.74
C GLY A 4 14.72 9.52 -22.33
N VAL A 5 13.43 9.63 -22.08
CA VAL A 5 12.56 8.49 -21.74
C VAL A 5 12.18 7.75 -23.03
N PRO A 6 12.28 6.40 -23.09
CA PRO A 6 11.82 5.63 -24.25
C PRO A 6 10.33 5.87 -24.55
N GLU A 7 9.99 6.05 -25.82
CA GLU A 7 8.64 6.43 -26.27
C GLU A 7 7.51 5.51 -25.77
N PRO A 8 7.66 4.18 -25.71
CA PRO A 8 6.63 3.30 -25.17
C PRO A 8 6.36 3.53 -23.67
N ARG A 9 7.38 3.90 -22.89
CA ARG A 9 7.27 4.16 -21.46
C ARG A 9 6.64 5.53 -21.19
N ALA A 10 7.01 6.54 -21.98
CA ALA A 10 6.39 7.87 -21.92
C ALA A 10 4.90 7.82 -22.24
N ARG A 11 4.51 7.02 -23.25
CA ARG A 11 3.12 6.84 -23.66
C ARG A 11 2.27 6.19 -22.57
N ARG A 12 2.76 5.12 -21.94
CA ARG A 12 2.08 4.47 -20.79
C ARG A 12 1.87 5.44 -19.63
N LEU A 13 2.91 6.18 -19.22
CA LEU A 13 2.80 7.17 -18.15
C LEU A 13 1.74 8.25 -18.43
N THR A 14 1.61 8.66 -19.69
CA THR A 14 0.59 9.65 -20.10
C THR A 14 -0.82 9.05 -20.04
N GLU A 15 -0.99 7.80 -20.49
CA GLU A 15 -2.26 7.07 -20.45
C GLU A 15 -2.71 6.82 -19.00
N ASP A 16 -1.82 6.39 -18.12
CA ASP A 16 -2.10 6.16 -16.70
C ASP A 16 -2.48 7.46 -15.96
N THR A 17 -1.75 8.56 -16.22
CA THR A 17 -2.06 9.88 -15.65
C THR A 17 -3.45 10.38 -16.09
N ALA A 18 -3.79 10.18 -17.37
CA ALA A 18 -5.09 10.56 -17.89
C ALA A 18 -6.22 9.70 -17.32
N ALA A 19 -6.01 8.40 -17.17
CA ALA A 19 -6.98 7.47 -16.57
C ALA A 19 -7.27 7.83 -15.12
N GLN A 20 -6.23 8.12 -14.33
CA GLN A 20 -6.37 8.51 -12.92
C GLN A 20 -7.11 9.84 -12.76
N ALA A 21 -6.85 10.82 -13.63
CA ALA A 21 -7.56 12.09 -13.60
C ALA A 21 -9.04 11.93 -13.97
N ALA A 22 -9.35 11.05 -14.93
CA ALA A 22 -10.71 10.73 -15.33
C ALA A 22 -11.50 10.02 -14.21
N GLU A 23 -10.88 9.08 -13.48
CA GLU A 23 -11.50 8.41 -12.33
C GLU A 23 -11.85 9.37 -11.19
N GLN A 24 -11.01 10.38 -10.97
CA GLN A 24 -11.21 11.36 -9.89
C GLN A 24 -12.05 12.56 -10.34
N ALA A 25 -12.53 12.59 -11.59
CA ALA A 25 -13.21 13.73 -12.22
C ALA A 25 -12.48 15.06 -12.01
N ALA A 26 -11.14 15.04 -12.00
CA ALA A 26 -10.27 16.16 -11.71
C ALA A 26 -9.38 16.48 -12.91
N ASP A 27 -8.99 17.76 -13.03
CA ASP A 27 -8.01 18.18 -14.03
C ASP A 27 -6.63 17.56 -13.73
N PRO A 28 -5.96 16.88 -14.70
CA PRO A 28 -4.62 16.33 -14.52
C PRO A 28 -3.62 17.33 -13.96
N ALA A 29 -3.67 18.60 -14.37
CA ALA A 29 -2.78 19.64 -13.87
C ALA A 29 -3.04 20.00 -12.41
N GLY A 30 -4.28 19.84 -11.93
CA GLY A 30 -4.65 20.02 -10.52
C GLY A 30 -4.15 18.89 -9.62
N LEU A 31 -4.13 17.64 -10.14
CA LEU A 31 -3.68 16.46 -9.39
C LEU A 31 -2.16 16.31 -9.38
N PHE A 32 -1.50 16.55 -10.51
CA PHE A 32 -0.09 16.23 -10.72
C PHE A 32 0.79 17.48 -10.90
N GLY A 33 0.19 18.68 -10.85
CA GLY A 33 0.85 19.91 -11.16
C GLY A 33 1.11 20.14 -12.67
N PRO A 34 1.83 21.22 -13.03
CA PRO A 34 2.15 21.51 -14.43
C PRO A 34 2.89 20.35 -15.11
N ALA A 35 2.41 19.90 -16.28
CA ALA A 35 2.91 18.73 -17.00
C ALA A 35 4.44 18.70 -17.20
N HIS A 36 5.07 19.87 -17.39
CA HIS A 36 6.52 19.97 -17.56
C HIS A 36 7.31 19.75 -16.26
N LEU A 37 6.75 20.09 -15.10
CA LEU A 37 7.35 19.82 -13.79
C LEU A 37 7.18 18.34 -13.43
N TYR A 38 6.00 17.80 -13.65
CA TYR A 38 5.73 16.37 -13.48
C TYR A 38 6.64 15.49 -14.36
N ALA A 39 6.75 15.82 -15.66
CA ALA A 39 7.64 15.12 -16.57
C ALA A 39 9.13 15.25 -16.17
N ARG A 40 9.58 16.42 -15.71
CA ARG A 40 10.96 16.61 -15.20
C ARG A 40 11.23 15.76 -13.97
N HIS A 41 10.29 15.69 -13.07
CA HIS A 41 10.40 14.91 -11.84
C HIS A 41 10.50 13.41 -12.15
N LEU A 42 9.60 12.89 -12.98
CA LEU A 42 9.64 11.52 -13.47
C LEU A 42 10.97 11.19 -14.16
N VAL A 43 11.50 12.10 -14.99
CA VAL A 43 12.80 11.90 -15.62
C VAL A 43 13.94 11.90 -14.62
N THR A 44 13.91 12.77 -13.63
CA THR A 44 14.96 12.81 -12.60
C THR A 44 14.99 11.52 -11.79
N GLU A 45 13.84 10.96 -11.47
CA GLU A 45 13.73 9.68 -10.76
C GLU A 45 14.08 8.47 -11.64
N LEU A 46 13.64 8.47 -12.90
CA LEU A 46 13.97 7.42 -13.87
C LEU A 46 15.42 7.48 -14.36
N SER A 47 16.08 8.64 -14.24
CA SER A 47 17.49 8.87 -14.62
C SER A 47 18.42 8.88 -13.41
N ALA A 48 17.90 8.80 -12.20
CA ALA A 48 18.75 8.52 -11.05
C ALA A 48 19.55 7.25 -11.39
N PRO A 49 20.89 7.25 -11.28
CA PRO A 49 21.65 6.05 -11.50
C PRO A 49 21.05 5.01 -10.56
N VAL A 50 20.57 3.91 -11.15
CA VAL A 50 20.21 2.71 -10.38
C VAL A 50 21.48 2.44 -9.58
N GLY A 51 21.47 2.79 -8.30
CA GLY A 51 22.54 2.43 -7.40
C GLY A 51 22.77 0.92 -7.56
N PRO A 52 23.93 0.38 -7.22
CA PRO A 52 24.20 -1.05 -7.42
C PRO A 52 22.97 -1.80 -6.93
N GLU A 53 22.36 -2.56 -7.85
CA GLU A 53 21.12 -3.32 -7.62
C GLU A 53 21.17 -3.83 -6.17
N PRO A 54 20.24 -3.44 -5.28
CA PRO A 54 20.34 -3.85 -3.89
C PRO A 54 20.52 -5.37 -3.93
N PRO A 55 21.45 -5.95 -3.20
CA PRO A 55 21.83 -7.35 -3.35
C PRO A 55 20.53 -8.14 -3.35
N ARG A 56 20.18 -8.76 -4.50
CA ARG A 56 19.06 -9.70 -4.59
C ARG A 56 19.34 -10.67 -3.47
N PHE A 57 18.53 -10.60 -2.41
CA PHE A 57 18.82 -11.34 -1.18
C PHE A 57 19.19 -12.76 -1.55
N ALA A 58 20.46 -13.13 -1.34
CA ALA A 58 21.02 -14.42 -1.73
C ALA A 58 20.29 -15.60 -1.04
N THR A 59 19.45 -15.29 -0.04
CA THR A 59 18.52 -16.23 0.61
C THR A 59 17.19 -15.52 0.82
N ALA A 60 16.16 -15.94 0.07
CA ALA A 60 14.80 -15.47 0.30
C ALA A 60 14.40 -15.70 1.77
N GLY A 61 13.91 -14.66 2.45
CA GLY A 61 13.43 -14.73 3.83
C GLY A 61 12.37 -15.81 4.06
N PRO A 62 11.93 -16.03 5.31
CA PRO A 62 10.89 -17.01 5.61
C PRO A 62 9.61 -16.68 4.84
N VAL A 63 8.82 -17.69 4.51
CA VAL A 63 7.48 -17.48 3.92
C VAL A 63 6.59 -16.84 4.98
N LEU A 64 6.13 -15.61 4.72
CA LEU A 64 5.26 -14.85 5.61
C LEU A 64 3.79 -14.88 5.18
N LEU A 65 3.53 -15.15 3.88
CA LEU A 65 2.20 -15.38 3.33
C LEU A 65 2.28 -16.47 2.25
N ARG A 66 1.35 -17.44 2.29
CA ARG A 66 1.13 -18.43 1.22
C ARG A 66 -0.36 -18.66 1.05
N LEU A 67 -0.82 -18.49 -0.16
CA LEU A 67 -2.15 -18.85 -0.66
C LEU A 67 -1.98 -20.05 -1.58
N SER A 68 -2.85 -21.03 -1.47
CA SER A 68 -2.86 -22.21 -2.34
C SER A 68 -4.30 -22.54 -2.71
N GLY A 69 -4.65 -22.38 -4.01
CA GLY A 69 -5.97 -22.67 -4.55
C GLY A 69 -7.11 -21.85 -3.94
N VAL A 70 -6.85 -20.61 -3.52
CA VAL A 70 -7.83 -19.82 -2.78
C VAL A 70 -8.98 -19.40 -3.68
N GLY A 71 -10.20 -19.79 -3.26
CA GLY A 71 -11.44 -19.41 -3.92
C GLY A 71 -12.41 -18.72 -2.97
N LYS A 72 -13.23 -17.82 -3.53
CA LYS A 72 -14.29 -17.11 -2.80
C LYS A 72 -15.51 -16.87 -3.66
N ARG A 73 -16.68 -17.15 -3.09
CA ARG A 73 -17.99 -16.90 -3.71
C ARG A 73 -18.86 -16.08 -2.79
N TYR A 74 -19.59 -15.15 -3.36
CA TYR A 74 -20.66 -14.45 -2.66
C TYR A 74 -21.97 -14.75 -3.38
N ARG A 75 -22.86 -15.48 -2.72
CA ARG A 75 -24.12 -15.95 -3.30
C ARG A 75 -23.86 -16.74 -4.61
N ARG A 76 -24.25 -16.17 -5.78
CA ARG A 76 -24.08 -16.78 -7.11
C ARG A 76 -22.83 -16.31 -7.86
N ARG A 77 -22.09 -15.31 -7.32
CA ARG A 77 -20.90 -14.75 -7.99
C ARG A 77 -19.63 -15.36 -7.40
N THR A 78 -18.83 -15.97 -8.24
CA THR A 78 -17.45 -16.32 -7.91
C THR A 78 -16.61 -15.05 -8.04
N VAL A 79 -15.91 -14.68 -6.96
CA VAL A 79 -15.07 -13.47 -6.88
C VAL A 79 -13.60 -13.83 -6.99
N LEU A 80 -13.21 -14.95 -6.39
CA LEU A 80 -11.84 -15.47 -6.50
C LEU A 80 -11.91 -16.94 -6.93
N ARG A 81 -11.00 -17.34 -7.81
CA ARG A 81 -10.91 -18.70 -8.31
C ARG A 81 -9.45 -19.14 -8.37
N ASP A 82 -9.12 -20.17 -7.61
CA ASP A 82 -7.85 -20.88 -7.66
C ASP A 82 -6.64 -19.93 -7.60
N VAL A 83 -6.60 -19.07 -6.55
CA VAL A 83 -5.57 -18.04 -6.41
C VAL A 83 -4.39 -18.59 -5.61
N ASP A 84 -3.21 -18.54 -6.22
CA ASP A 84 -1.94 -18.88 -5.62
C ASP A 84 -1.06 -17.63 -5.47
N LEU A 85 -0.44 -17.48 -4.31
CA LEU A 85 0.53 -16.40 -4.05
C LEU A 85 1.46 -16.83 -2.91
N THR A 86 2.75 -16.60 -3.07
CA THR A 86 3.71 -16.77 -1.97
C THR A 86 4.54 -15.50 -1.83
N VAL A 87 4.56 -14.91 -0.63
CA VAL A 87 5.37 -13.73 -0.30
C VAL A 87 6.26 -14.04 0.88
N ARG A 88 7.54 -13.73 0.73
CA ARG A 88 8.58 -13.96 1.73
C ARG A 88 8.99 -12.67 2.42
N GLY A 89 9.63 -12.78 3.56
CA GLY A 89 10.29 -11.65 4.20
C GLY A 89 11.29 -10.99 3.24
N GLY A 90 11.27 -9.66 3.16
CA GLY A 90 12.08 -8.89 2.22
C GLY A 90 11.50 -8.82 0.81
N GLN A 91 10.20 -9.11 0.63
CA GLN A 91 9.53 -9.00 -0.68
C GLN A 91 8.33 -8.08 -0.63
N VAL A 92 8.08 -7.42 -1.76
CA VAL A 92 6.87 -6.64 -2.04
C VAL A 92 6.10 -7.33 -3.16
N ALA A 93 4.81 -7.57 -2.95
CA ALA A 93 3.90 -8.11 -3.96
C ALA A 93 2.79 -7.11 -4.27
N ALA A 94 2.47 -6.91 -5.55
CA ALA A 94 1.31 -6.15 -5.98
C ALA A 94 0.16 -7.07 -6.38
N ILE A 95 -1.06 -6.71 -6.00
CA ILE A 95 -2.29 -7.30 -6.50
C ILE A 95 -2.97 -6.28 -7.39
N VAL A 96 -3.12 -6.61 -8.67
CA VAL A 96 -3.73 -5.74 -9.69
C VAL A 96 -4.98 -6.36 -10.29
N GLY A 97 -5.72 -5.60 -11.08
CA GLY A 97 -6.91 -6.04 -11.80
C GLY A 97 -8.03 -5.01 -11.75
N ALA A 98 -9.08 -5.21 -12.56
CA ALA A 98 -10.21 -4.30 -12.68
C ALA A 98 -10.96 -4.09 -11.36
N ASN A 99 -11.73 -2.98 -11.26
CA ASN A 99 -12.58 -2.73 -10.10
C ASN A 99 -13.62 -3.83 -9.93
N GLY A 100 -13.77 -4.31 -8.69
CA GLY A 100 -14.69 -5.40 -8.37
C GLY A 100 -14.23 -6.82 -8.75
N CYS A 101 -12.98 -7.02 -9.21
CA CYS A 101 -12.42 -8.35 -9.51
C CYS A 101 -12.04 -9.16 -8.25
N GLY A 102 -12.06 -8.54 -7.05
CA GLY A 102 -11.85 -9.24 -5.79
C GLY A 102 -10.58 -8.90 -5.02
N LYS A 103 -9.82 -7.87 -5.41
CA LYS A 103 -8.56 -7.44 -4.77
C LYS A 103 -8.71 -7.28 -3.25
N SER A 104 -9.63 -6.43 -2.81
CA SER A 104 -9.90 -6.20 -1.39
C SER A 104 -10.45 -7.44 -0.67
N THR A 105 -11.19 -8.30 -1.39
CA THR A 105 -11.65 -9.59 -0.84
C THR A 105 -10.45 -10.50 -0.56
N LEU A 106 -9.51 -10.61 -1.51
CA LEU A 106 -8.30 -11.40 -1.34
C LEU A 106 -7.46 -10.86 -0.18
N LEU A 107 -7.29 -9.54 -0.10
CA LEU A 107 -6.53 -8.92 0.97
C LEU A 107 -7.16 -9.16 2.36
N ARG A 108 -8.51 -9.10 2.46
CA ARG A 108 -9.23 -9.46 3.70
C ARG A 108 -9.08 -10.94 4.07
N ILE A 109 -8.98 -11.82 3.09
CA ILE A 109 -8.68 -13.24 3.32
C ILE A 109 -7.25 -13.39 3.85
N CYS A 110 -6.26 -12.70 3.26
CA CYS A 110 -4.89 -12.66 3.76
C CYS A 110 -4.81 -12.11 5.19
N ALA A 111 -5.59 -11.08 5.52
CA ALA A 111 -5.69 -10.52 6.86
C ALA A 111 -6.39 -11.46 7.86
N GLY A 112 -7.14 -12.46 7.38
CA GLY A 112 -7.96 -13.36 8.19
C GLY A 112 -9.29 -12.78 8.65
N LEU A 113 -9.70 -11.68 8.04
CA LEU A 113 -10.98 -11.02 8.27
C LEU A 113 -12.13 -11.72 7.52
N THR A 114 -11.78 -12.50 6.50
CA THR A 114 -12.75 -13.27 5.70
C THR A 114 -12.19 -14.67 5.49
N ARG A 115 -13.04 -15.71 5.62
CA ARG A 115 -12.64 -17.10 5.31
C ARG A 115 -12.76 -17.37 3.81
N PRO A 116 -11.78 -18.04 3.19
CA PRO A 116 -11.94 -18.57 1.83
C PRO A 116 -12.99 -19.70 1.84
N ASP A 117 -13.60 -19.96 0.68
CA ASP A 117 -14.52 -21.09 0.50
C ASP A 117 -13.79 -22.34 0.00
N SER A 118 -12.62 -22.16 -0.63
CA SER A 118 -11.69 -23.24 -1.03
C SER A 118 -10.24 -22.80 -0.89
N GLY A 119 -9.33 -23.78 -0.92
CA GLY A 119 -7.90 -23.54 -0.78
C GLY A 119 -7.45 -23.29 0.66
N THR A 120 -6.19 -22.93 0.81
CA THR A 120 -5.56 -22.72 2.13
C THR A 120 -4.81 -21.40 2.18
N VAL A 121 -4.76 -20.81 3.39
CA VAL A 121 -4.02 -19.59 3.68
C VAL A 121 -3.11 -19.83 4.88
N HIS A 122 -1.82 -19.74 4.64
CA HIS A 122 -0.81 -19.74 5.68
C HIS A 122 -0.21 -18.34 5.78
N ARG A 123 -0.21 -17.75 6.97
CA ARG A 123 0.39 -16.43 7.22
C ARG A 123 1.06 -16.36 8.57
N THR A 124 1.99 -15.41 8.71
CA THR A 124 2.52 -15.02 10.02
C THR A 124 1.41 -14.55 10.97
N ARG A 125 1.67 -14.57 12.27
CA ARG A 125 0.72 -14.06 13.28
C ARG A 125 0.68 -12.54 13.36
N ARG A 126 1.78 -11.86 13.01
CA ARG A 126 1.94 -10.41 13.12
C ARG A 126 1.62 -9.76 11.78
N VAL A 127 0.34 -9.48 11.56
CA VAL A 127 -0.18 -8.90 10.32
C VAL A 127 -0.71 -7.50 10.58
N GLY A 128 -0.22 -6.51 9.82
CA GLY A 128 -0.80 -5.17 9.71
C GLY A 128 -1.74 -5.13 8.51
N TYR A 129 -2.93 -4.59 8.67
CA TYR A 129 -3.89 -4.40 7.58
C TYR A 129 -4.33 -2.95 7.51
N VAL A 130 -4.18 -2.35 6.34
CA VAL A 130 -4.60 -0.99 6.03
C VAL A 130 -5.70 -1.07 4.98
N PRO A 131 -6.96 -0.80 5.35
CA PRO A 131 -8.07 -0.83 4.41
C PRO A 131 -8.06 0.40 3.50
N GLN A 132 -8.70 0.29 2.34
CA GLN A 132 -8.94 1.41 1.43
C GLN A 132 -9.80 2.49 2.10
N ASP A 133 -10.89 2.06 2.74
CA ASP A 133 -11.81 2.93 3.44
C ASP A 133 -11.97 2.52 4.90
N GLY A 134 -12.24 3.48 5.78
CA GLY A 134 -12.45 3.24 7.20
C GLY A 134 -11.12 3.12 7.96
N GLY A 135 -11.09 2.23 8.95
CA GLY A 135 -9.90 2.01 9.81
C GLY A 135 -9.77 3.01 10.95
N THR A 136 -10.37 4.19 10.85
CA THR A 136 -10.32 5.24 11.87
C THR A 136 -11.72 5.59 12.40
N ALA A 137 -11.81 5.95 13.68
CA ALA A 137 -13.01 6.51 14.31
C ALA A 137 -12.97 8.03 14.20
N GLY A 138 -13.96 8.63 13.53
CA GLY A 138 -13.94 10.05 13.18
C GLY A 138 -13.77 11.01 14.37
N TRP A 139 -14.23 10.65 15.55
CA TRP A 139 -14.21 11.46 16.78
C TRP A 139 -12.95 11.25 17.66
N LEU A 140 -12.08 10.33 17.32
CA LEU A 140 -10.82 10.14 18.01
C LEU A 140 -9.72 10.99 17.40
N THR A 141 -8.81 11.47 18.24
CA THR A 141 -7.54 12.09 17.85
C THR A 141 -6.53 11.02 17.42
N ALA A 142 -5.42 11.42 16.80
CA ALA A 142 -4.34 10.50 16.45
C ALA A 142 -3.78 9.76 17.68
N ASP A 143 -3.54 10.46 18.78
CA ASP A 143 -3.02 9.89 20.04
C ASP A 143 -3.97 8.87 20.67
N GLU A 144 -5.28 9.12 20.60
CA GLU A 144 -6.29 8.18 21.06
C GLU A 144 -6.34 6.94 20.19
N HIS A 145 -6.20 7.08 18.85
CA HIS A 145 -6.05 5.94 17.94
C HIS A 145 -4.80 5.12 18.28
N PHE A 146 -3.64 5.78 18.47
CA PHE A 146 -2.41 5.08 18.83
C PHE A 146 -2.58 4.31 20.15
N THR A 147 -3.24 4.92 21.12
CA THR A 147 -3.54 4.27 22.41
C THR A 147 -4.46 3.07 22.23
N LEU A 148 -5.55 3.22 21.49
CA LEU A 148 -6.55 2.17 21.25
C LEU A 148 -5.94 0.98 20.51
N PHE A 149 -5.26 1.22 19.38
CA PHE A 149 -4.63 0.18 18.57
C PHE A 149 -3.44 -0.46 19.31
N GLY A 150 -2.68 0.34 20.05
CA GLY A 150 -1.62 -0.16 20.90
C GLY A 150 -2.15 -1.11 21.97
N ALA A 151 -3.23 -0.74 22.66
CA ALA A 151 -3.87 -1.59 23.68
C ALA A 151 -4.37 -2.92 23.08
N ALA A 152 -4.99 -2.89 21.89
CA ALA A 152 -5.41 -4.10 21.17
C ALA A 152 -4.24 -5.03 20.83
N ALA A 153 -3.04 -4.47 20.65
CA ALA A 153 -1.80 -5.21 20.39
C ALA A 153 -0.98 -5.51 21.67
N GLY A 154 -1.49 -5.20 22.86
CA GLY A 154 -0.77 -5.40 24.13
C GLY A 154 0.37 -4.40 24.38
N VAL A 155 0.38 -3.26 23.68
CA VAL A 155 1.39 -2.22 23.83
C VAL A 155 0.91 -1.16 24.83
N VAL A 156 1.76 -0.79 25.81
CA VAL A 156 1.44 0.25 26.79
C VAL A 156 1.22 1.61 26.10
N SER A 157 0.22 2.38 26.55
CA SER A 157 -0.24 3.62 25.92
C SER A 157 0.88 4.64 25.64
N ARG A 158 1.81 4.83 26.59
CA ARG A 158 2.95 5.75 26.39
C ARG A 158 3.83 5.33 25.22
N ARG A 159 4.13 4.02 25.10
CA ARG A 159 4.92 3.47 24.01
C ARG A 159 4.14 3.55 22.68
N ALA A 160 2.84 3.23 22.70
CA ALA A 160 1.99 3.29 21.53
C ALA A 160 1.96 4.72 20.93
N ARG A 161 1.76 5.74 21.77
CA ARG A 161 1.79 7.15 21.34
C ARG A 161 3.16 7.57 20.80
N SER A 162 4.24 7.26 21.51
CA SER A 162 5.59 7.58 21.05
C SER A 162 5.93 6.90 19.72
N THR A 163 5.57 5.61 19.56
CA THR A 163 5.75 4.88 18.30
C THR A 163 4.89 5.48 17.20
N GLY A 164 3.62 5.76 17.48
CA GLY A 164 2.70 6.36 16.49
C GLY A 164 3.18 7.71 15.99
N ALA A 165 3.63 8.60 16.88
CA ALA A 165 4.21 9.89 16.51
C ALA A 165 5.49 9.73 15.66
N HIS A 166 6.36 8.77 16.01
CA HIS A 166 7.56 8.48 15.23
C HIS A 166 7.22 7.98 13.82
N LEU A 167 6.26 7.06 13.70
CA LEU A 167 5.81 6.53 12.41
C LEU A 167 5.13 7.61 11.56
N ALA A 168 4.32 8.49 12.18
CA ALA A 168 3.70 9.62 11.50
C ALA A 168 4.75 10.57 10.90
N ALA A 169 5.81 10.87 11.66
CA ALA A 169 6.90 11.72 11.19
C ALA A 169 7.63 11.14 9.96
N ARG A 170 7.73 9.80 9.84
CA ARG A 170 8.31 9.12 8.66
C ARG A 170 7.46 9.30 7.39
N LEU A 171 6.16 9.58 7.55
CA LEU A 171 5.25 9.91 6.45
C LEU A 171 5.09 11.44 6.28
N ALA A 172 6.06 12.23 6.76
CA ALA A 172 6.03 13.69 6.76
C ALA A 172 4.69 14.24 7.32
N TRP A 173 4.19 13.64 8.41
CA TRP A 173 2.99 14.07 9.10
C TRP A 173 3.24 14.19 10.61
N HIS A 174 2.84 15.33 11.16
CA HIS A 174 2.89 15.62 12.59
C HIS A 174 1.44 15.82 13.06
N PRO A 175 0.88 14.85 13.82
CA PRO A 175 -0.47 14.99 14.35
C PRO A 175 -0.63 16.22 15.22
N ASP A 176 -1.69 16.99 14.97
CA ASP A 176 -2.07 18.12 15.84
C ASP A 176 -2.81 17.58 17.07
N PRO A 177 -2.33 17.88 18.31
CA PRO A 177 -3.02 17.52 19.51
C PRO A 177 -4.44 18.10 19.55
N GLY A 178 -5.45 17.24 19.69
CA GLY A 178 -6.86 17.65 19.71
C GLY A 178 -7.56 17.67 18.36
N GLN A 179 -6.86 17.50 17.22
CA GLN A 179 -7.51 17.35 15.94
C GLN A 179 -8.13 15.94 15.81
N HIS A 180 -9.44 15.87 15.58
CA HIS A 180 -10.16 14.62 15.37
C HIS A 180 -9.97 14.09 13.95
N ALA A 181 -10.02 12.76 13.79
CA ALA A 181 -9.79 12.11 12.49
C ALA A 181 -10.78 12.54 11.39
N GLN A 182 -12.01 12.92 11.73
CA GLN A 182 -12.98 13.46 10.76
C GLN A 182 -12.57 14.82 10.18
N GLN A 183 -11.67 15.56 10.83
CA GLN A 183 -11.18 16.87 10.40
C GLN A 183 -9.92 16.72 9.53
N LEU A 184 -9.35 15.52 9.42
CA LEU A 184 -8.19 15.28 8.58
C LEU A 184 -8.59 15.24 7.10
N SER A 185 -7.71 15.72 6.23
CA SER A 185 -7.84 15.47 4.79
C SER A 185 -7.84 13.97 4.48
N GLY A 186 -8.33 13.57 3.32
CA GLY A 186 -8.32 12.17 2.87
C GLY A 186 -6.91 11.56 2.94
N GLY A 187 -5.93 12.25 2.37
CA GLY A 187 -4.53 11.80 2.39
C GLY A 187 -3.94 11.72 3.80
N THR A 188 -4.23 12.69 4.68
CA THR A 188 -3.76 12.65 6.07
C THR A 188 -4.41 11.52 6.85
N ARG A 189 -5.69 11.23 6.61
CA ARG A 189 -6.39 10.09 7.21
C ARG A 189 -5.79 8.76 6.75
N GLN A 190 -5.37 8.69 5.49
CA GLN A 190 -4.68 7.52 4.97
C GLN A 190 -3.29 7.34 5.59
N LYS A 191 -2.56 8.44 5.87
CA LYS A 191 -1.31 8.37 6.66
C LYS A 191 -1.58 7.83 8.07
N LEU A 192 -2.67 8.25 8.72
CA LEU A 192 -3.08 7.69 10.02
C LEU A 192 -3.33 6.18 9.90
N ASN A 193 -4.08 5.71 8.90
CA ASN A 193 -4.31 4.27 8.67
C ASN A 193 -3.01 3.48 8.51
N LEU A 194 -2.03 4.01 7.76
CA LEU A 194 -0.71 3.39 7.60
C LEU A 194 0.03 3.27 8.94
N VAL A 195 0.03 4.35 9.74
CA VAL A 195 0.63 4.33 11.08
C VAL A 195 -0.02 3.27 11.96
N LEU A 196 -1.36 3.17 11.96
CA LEU A 196 -2.09 2.19 12.77
C LEU A 196 -1.79 0.75 12.34
N GLY A 197 -1.69 0.50 11.03
CA GLY A 197 -1.29 -0.80 10.47
C GLY A 197 0.13 -1.22 10.86
N GLU A 198 1.05 -0.26 11.04
CA GLU A 198 2.44 -0.50 11.42
C GLU A 198 2.70 -0.51 12.93
N LEU A 199 1.80 0.05 13.75
CA LEU A 199 2.02 0.40 15.15
C LEU A 199 2.56 -0.76 16.02
N HIS A 200 2.12 -1.97 15.78
CA HIS A 200 2.53 -3.16 16.52
C HIS A 200 3.73 -3.90 15.90
N GLY A 201 4.36 -3.32 14.88
CA GLY A 201 5.53 -3.87 14.19
C GLY A 201 5.25 -5.19 13.49
N PRO A 202 4.33 -5.25 12.50
CA PRO A 202 3.98 -6.48 11.81
C PRO A 202 5.13 -7.02 10.98
N ASP A 203 5.13 -8.34 10.72
CA ASP A 203 6.05 -8.99 9.79
C ASP A 203 5.49 -8.96 8.36
N LEU A 204 4.16 -8.90 8.23
CA LEU A 204 3.41 -8.81 6.97
C LEU A 204 2.51 -7.59 6.99
N LEU A 205 2.66 -6.71 6.02
CA LEU A 205 1.80 -5.55 5.78
C LEU A 205 0.90 -5.83 4.57
N LEU A 206 -0.39 -5.60 4.74
CA LEU A 206 -1.43 -5.76 3.72
C LEU A 206 -2.10 -4.40 3.51
N LEU A 207 -1.92 -3.80 2.33
CA LEU A 207 -2.26 -2.43 2.03
C LEU A 207 -3.26 -2.37 0.87
N ASP A 208 -4.46 -1.86 1.13
CA ASP A 208 -5.53 -1.74 0.14
C ASP A 208 -5.60 -0.31 -0.39
N GLU A 209 -5.06 -0.05 -1.58
CA GLU A 209 -4.95 1.28 -2.22
C GLU A 209 -4.44 2.38 -1.26
N PRO A 210 -3.28 2.18 -0.63
CA PRO A 210 -2.84 2.93 0.56
C PRO A 210 -2.48 4.40 0.32
N TYR A 211 -2.38 4.85 -0.91
CA TYR A 211 -1.99 6.20 -1.32
C TYR A 211 -3.15 7.01 -1.90
N GLN A 212 -4.39 6.53 -1.78
CA GLN A 212 -5.55 7.28 -2.25
C GLN A 212 -5.64 8.65 -1.55
N GLY A 213 -5.71 9.72 -2.35
CA GLY A 213 -5.72 11.09 -1.84
C GLY A 213 -4.35 11.64 -1.43
N PHE A 214 -3.25 10.96 -1.74
CA PHE A 214 -1.91 11.49 -1.56
C PHE A 214 -1.57 12.50 -2.66
N ASP A 215 -0.86 13.56 -2.27
CA ASP A 215 -0.11 14.37 -3.22
C ASP A 215 1.17 13.63 -3.64
N GLN A 216 1.85 14.18 -4.63
CA GLN A 216 3.07 13.58 -5.18
C GLN A 216 4.15 13.36 -4.11
N GLY A 217 4.34 14.30 -3.20
CA GLY A 217 5.34 14.17 -2.13
C GLY A 217 5.01 13.02 -1.18
N SER A 218 3.76 12.93 -0.74
CA SER A 218 3.26 11.86 0.13
C SER A 218 3.31 10.48 -0.55
N TYR A 219 3.08 10.42 -1.87
CA TYR A 219 3.21 9.20 -2.65
C TYR A 219 4.67 8.68 -2.67
N LEU A 220 5.65 9.57 -2.86
CA LEU A 220 7.07 9.19 -2.82
C LEU A 220 7.52 8.79 -1.41
N ASP A 221 7.03 9.48 -0.38
CA ASP A 221 7.29 9.11 1.02
C ASP A 221 6.73 7.74 1.34
N PHE A 222 5.55 7.40 0.82
CA PHE A 222 4.95 6.09 0.96
C PHE A 222 5.84 4.99 0.34
N TRP A 223 6.31 5.13 -0.90
CA TRP A 223 7.16 4.12 -1.53
C TRP A 223 8.52 3.99 -0.85
N ARG A 224 9.12 5.10 -0.39
CA ARG A 224 10.32 5.04 0.47
C ARG A 224 10.05 4.23 1.73
N GLN A 225 8.89 4.38 2.33
CA GLN A 225 8.48 3.61 3.50
C GLN A 225 8.27 2.12 3.18
N VAL A 226 7.64 1.78 2.05
CA VAL A 226 7.48 0.38 1.58
C VAL A 226 8.84 -0.28 1.41
N HIS A 227 9.79 0.39 0.76
CA HIS A 227 11.15 -0.12 0.59
C HIS A 227 11.86 -0.29 1.94
N ALA A 228 11.70 0.65 2.87
CA ALA A 228 12.27 0.51 4.22
C ALA A 228 11.70 -0.70 4.97
N TRP A 229 10.42 -1.02 4.81
CA TRP A 229 9.83 -2.25 5.37
C TRP A 229 10.42 -3.51 4.74
N ARG A 230 10.52 -3.54 3.40
CA ARG A 230 11.15 -4.63 2.66
C ARG A 230 12.59 -4.87 3.14
N ASP A 231 13.38 -3.81 3.21
CA ASP A 231 14.80 -3.88 3.58
C ASP A 231 14.99 -4.29 5.05
N ALA A 232 13.98 -4.03 5.90
CA ALA A 232 13.90 -4.56 7.26
C ALA A 232 13.45 -6.04 7.34
N GLY A 233 13.32 -6.73 6.20
CA GLY A 233 12.94 -8.15 6.12
C GLY A 233 11.46 -8.41 6.27
N ARG A 234 10.58 -7.40 6.20
CA ARG A 234 9.13 -7.57 6.23
C ARG A 234 8.61 -7.94 4.85
N ALA A 235 7.43 -8.60 4.81
CA ALA A 235 6.68 -8.77 3.57
C ALA A 235 5.63 -7.66 3.43
N VAL A 236 5.45 -7.15 2.22
CA VAL A 236 4.42 -6.15 1.92
C VAL A 236 3.57 -6.65 0.75
N VAL A 237 2.25 -6.57 0.88
CA VAL A 237 1.30 -6.82 -0.21
C VAL A 237 0.50 -5.54 -0.43
N VAL A 238 0.59 -4.98 -1.62
CA VAL A 238 -0.10 -3.73 -1.99
C VAL A 238 -1.14 -4.04 -3.06
N VAL A 239 -2.38 -3.66 -2.83
CA VAL A 239 -3.38 -3.55 -3.89
C VAL A 239 -3.19 -2.22 -4.59
N THR A 240 -3.00 -2.25 -5.90
CA THR A 240 -2.82 -1.07 -6.74
C THR A 240 -3.53 -1.22 -8.07
N HIS A 241 -3.93 -0.10 -8.65
CA HIS A 241 -4.39 0.01 -10.03
C HIS A 241 -3.38 0.80 -10.90
N LEU A 242 -2.29 1.29 -10.30
CA LEU A 242 -1.27 2.08 -10.99
C LEU A 242 -0.20 1.15 -11.56
N LEU A 243 -0.09 1.09 -12.88
CA LEU A 243 0.85 0.21 -13.59
C LEU A 243 2.32 0.60 -13.35
N HIS A 244 2.62 1.88 -13.08
CA HIS A 244 3.98 2.32 -12.79
C HIS A 244 4.49 1.87 -11.42
N ASP A 245 3.59 1.46 -10.50
CA ASP A 245 3.99 0.88 -9.22
C ASP A 245 4.66 -0.49 -9.38
N LEU A 246 4.42 -1.17 -10.51
CA LEU A 246 4.91 -2.52 -10.76
C LEU A 246 6.44 -2.59 -10.90
N ASP A 247 7.09 -1.47 -11.21
CA ASP A 247 8.56 -1.37 -11.22
C ASP A 247 9.17 -1.43 -9.80
N ASN A 248 8.34 -1.19 -8.76
CA ASN A 248 8.74 -1.12 -7.35
C ASN A 248 8.48 -2.42 -6.58
N VAL A 249 7.97 -3.49 -7.24
CA VAL A 249 7.57 -4.73 -6.58
C VAL A 249 8.31 -5.95 -7.13
N ASP A 250 8.43 -6.98 -6.29
CA ASP A 250 9.10 -8.24 -6.65
C ASP A 250 8.16 -9.21 -7.37
N HIS A 251 6.85 -9.15 -7.08
CA HIS A 251 5.83 -10.04 -7.62
C HIS A 251 4.56 -9.28 -7.99
N VAL A 252 3.92 -9.68 -9.08
CA VAL A 252 2.62 -9.15 -9.50
C VAL A 252 1.62 -10.31 -9.59
N LEU A 253 0.48 -10.18 -8.92
CA LEU A 253 -0.68 -11.05 -9.05
C LEU A 253 -1.78 -10.29 -9.77
N ASP A 254 -2.08 -10.66 -11.00
CA ASP A 254 -3.22 -10.09 -11.75
C ASP A 254 -4.48 -10.95 -11.53
N LEU A 255 -5.55 -10.32 -11.06
CA LEU A 255 -6.87 -10.92 -10.87
C LEU A 255 -7.84 -10.61 -12.03
N GLY A 256 -7.41 -9.83 -13.04
CA GLY A 256 -8.28 -9.31 -14.10
C GLY A 256 -8.64 -10.30 -15.21
N GLU A 257 -7.86 -11.36 -15.40
CA GLU A 257 -7.99 -12.31 -16.54
C GLU A 257 -8.47 -13.71 -16.14
N ARG A 258 -9.24 -13.86 -15.04
CA ARG A 258 -9.70 -15.20 -14.59
C ARG A 258 -11.21 -15.36 -14.58
#